data_29d61755e785e0629a15dbe4e9120caf
#
_entry.id   29d61755e785e0629a15dbe4e9120caf
#
_cell.length_a   1.000
_cell.length_b   1.000
_cell.length_c   1.000
_cell.angle_alpha   90.00
_cell.angle_beta   90.00
_cell.angle_gamma   90.00
#
_symmetry.space_group_name_H-M   'P 1'
#
loop_
_entity.id
_entity.type
_entity.pdbx_description
1 polymer ?
#
loop_
_entity_poly.entity_id
_entity_poly.type
_entity_poly.pdbx_seq_one_letter_code
_entity_poly.pdbx_strand_id
1 'polypeptide(L)'
;MAALLLCPNASLWAEQDEITQEQLKDAKLQPEGVVLEFLEKENAALGEKIQAKIGDGSLEPSKPESMLAALGKEAKGILERSAELRKTLKEPGQRLILDMEMVTLGSQSGLMPEVIAIIGNWKGDMREAMIITAAQRFQMMKVPMTEDFDALLKELQSSKDQQIVEAAGRMLNPFFRSPEGKAFPEFPAGKKTIDGKDLNLARFKGKVLLVDFWATWCPPCRAEVGPLVTVYNKYKDKGFEIVGISFDKERADLDKFVQENKMEWPHYFDGKHWENEVGPTYGIQSIPTMYLLDGEGKVITTELRDGKLEKELEKILK
;
A
#
# COMPACT_ATOMS: atom_id res chain seq x y z
N MET A 1 -21.51 -0.78 0.69
CA MET A 1 -21.05 -2.03 0.07
C MET A 1 -20.20 -1.84 -1.19
N ALA A 2 -20.55 -0.96 -2.13
CA ALA A 2 -19.70 -0.74 -3.33
C ALA A 2 -18.32 -0.12 -3.03
N ALA A 3 -18.18 0.75 -2.03
CA ALA A 3 -16.90 1.31 -1.61
C ALA A 3 -15.97 0.27 -0.96
N LEU A 4 -16.52 -0.78 -0.33
CA LEU A 4 -15.79 -1.90 0.25
C LEU A 4 -15.20 -2.86 -0.81
N LEU A 5 -15.77 -2.90 -2.02
CA LEU A 5 -15.30 -3.78 -3.10
C LEU A 5 -14.03 -3.26 -3.82
N LEU A 6 -13.65 -2.00 -3.60
CA LEU A 6 -12.47 -1.38 -4.23
C LEU A 6 -11.22 -1.35 -3.32
N CYS A 7 -11.32 -1.84 -2.07
CA CYS A 7 -10.18 -1.97 -1.16
C CYS A 7 -9.64 -3.40 -1.18
N PRO A 8 -8.42 -3.67 -1.71
CA PRO A 8 -7.80 -5.00 -1.60
C PRO A 8 -7.43 -5.39 -0.15
N ASN A 9 -7.57 -4.49 0.83
CA ASN A 9 -7.33 -4.72 2.26
C ASN A 9 -8.59 -4.49 3.12
N ALA A 10 -9.75 -4.91 2.64
CA ALA A 10 -11.01 -4.89 3.42
C ALA A 10 -10.93 -5.68 4.75
N SER A 11 -9.91 -6.52 4.93
CA SER A 11 -9.70 -7.29 6.17
C SER A 11 -9.28 -6.47 7.39
N LEU A 12 -8.79 -5.24 7.24
CA LEU A 12 -8.43 -4.34 8.36
C LEU A 12 -9.65 -3.63 8.98
N TRP A 13 -10.82 -3.69 8.32
CA TRP A 13 -12.07 -3.10 8.80
C TRP A 13 -13.11 -4.16 9.16
N ALA A 14 -12.82 -5.46 8.99
CA ALA A 14 -13.74 -6.57 9.22
C ALA A 14 -13.95 -6.93 10.71
N GLU A 15 -13.28 -6.27 11.65
CA GLU A 15 -13.52 -6.43 13.09
C GLU A 15 -14.43 -5.34 13.70
N GLN A 16 -14.98 -4.44 12.90
CA GLN A 16 -16.07 -3.57 13.34
C GLN A 16 -17.38 -4.15 12.82
N ASP A 17 -18.26 -4.48 13.75
CA ASP A 17 -19.58 -5.09 13.58
C ASP A 17 -20.26 -4.75 12.24
N GLU A 18 -20.68 -5.78 11.48
CA GLU A 18 -21.52 -5.60 10.29
C GLU A 18 -22.72 -4.75 10.66
N ILE A 19 -22.74 -3.50 10.15
CA ILE A 19 -23.90 -2.64 10.30
C ILE A 19 -25.08 -3.34 9.63
N THR A 20 -26.04 -3.77 10.44
CA THR A 20 -27.24 -4.47 9.96
C THR A 20 -28.12 -3.52 9.14
N GLN A 21 -28.96 -4.09 8.26
CA GLN A 21 -29.96 -3.32 7.49
C GLN A 21 -30.90 -2.51 8.40
N GLU A 22 -31.10 -2.95 9.62
CA GLU A 22 -31.92 -2.30 10.63
C GLU A 22 -31.20 -1.10 11.24
N GLN A 23 -29.89 -1.24 11.53
CA GLN A 23 -29.05 -0.14 11.98
C GLN A 23 -28.87 0.94 10.90
N LEU A 24 -28.84 0.57 9.62
CA LEU A 24 -28.85 1.51 8.49
C LEU A 24 -30.18 2.27 8.39
N LYS A 25 -31.32 1.61 8.67
CA LYS A 25 -32.61 2.29 8.72
C LYS A 25 -32.69 3.30 9.87
N ASP A 26 -32.21 2.91 11.05
CA ASP A 26 -32.14 3.79 12.21
C ASP A 26 -31.19 4.95 11.99
N ALA A 27 -30.03 4.73 11.31
CA ALA A 27 -29.09 5.78 10.94
C ALA A 27 -29.70 6.79 9.96
N LYS A 28 -30.57 6.37 9.03
CA LYS A 28 -31.29 7.28 8.10
C LYS A 28 -32.28 8.21 8.81
N LEU A 29 -32.75 7.83 9.99
CA LEU A 29 -33.63 8.66 10.82
C LEU A 29 -32.86 9.64 11.72
N GLN A 30 -31.51 9.50 11.79
CA GLN A 30 -30.64 10.42 12.52
C GLN A 30 -30.27 11.65 11.66
N PRO A 31 -29.72 12.72 12.25
CA PRO A 31 -29.31 13.92 11.51
C PRO A 31 -28.36 13.64 10.33
N GLU A 32 -27.61 12.53 10.38
CA GLU A 32 -26.69 12.09 9.33
C GLU A 32 -27.40 11.43 8.12
N GLY A 33 -28.68 11.08 8.23
CA GLY A 33 -29.43 10.30 7.25
C GLY A 33 -29.42 10.88 5.83
N VAL A 34 -29.45 12.19 5.70
CA VAL A 34 -29.40 12.89 4.39
C VAL A 34 -28.08 12.61 3.67
N VAL A 35 -26.95 12.59 4.42
CA VAL A 35 -25.64 12.31 3.86
C VAL A 35 -25.54 10.85 3.46
N LEU A 36 -26.00 9.93 4.32
CA LEU A 36 -25.97 8.50 4.03
C LEU A 36 -26.82 8.14 2.81
N GLU A 37 -28.03 8.71 2.69
CA GLU A 37 -28.88 8.49 1.51
C GLU A 37 -28.25 9.02 0.23
N PHE A 38 -27.63 10.20 0.28
CA PHE A 38 -26.90 10.77 -0.86
C PHE A 38 -25.73 9.86 -1.26
N LEU A 39 -24.90 9.42 -0.30
CA LEU A 39 -23.75 8.57 -0.55
C LEU A 39 -24.16 7.19 -1.09
N GLU A 40 -25.22 6.58 -0.58
CA GLU A 40 -25.74 5.32 -1.11
C GLU A 40 -26.15 5.45 -2.59
N LYS A 41 -26.86 6.53 -2.93
CA LYS A 41 -27.28 6.79 -4.31
C LYS A 41 -26.09 6.99 -5.27
N GLU A 42 -25.11 7.82 -4.85
CA GLU A 42 -23.93 8.09 -5.67
C GLU A 42 -23.05 6.84 -5.84
N ASN A 43 -22.85 6.07 -4.75
CA ASN A 43 -22.09 4.83 -4.77
C ASN A 43 -22.78 3.75 -5.64
N ALA A 44 -24.11 3.62 -5.59
CA ALA A 44 -24.85 2.70 -6.43
C ALA A 44 -24.67 3.05 -7.91
N ALA A 45 -24.86 4.33 -8.26
CA ALA A 45 -24.70 4.80 -9.63
C ALA A 45 -23.27 4.66 -10.15
N LEU A 46 -22.26 4.91 -9.31
CA LEU A 46 -20.86 4.69 -9.64
C LEU A 46 -20.56 3.20 -9.85
N GLY A 47 -21.08 2.33 -8.97
CA GLY A 47 -20.94 0.89 -9.07
C GLY A 47 -21.50 0.32 -10.38
N GLU A 48 -22.69 0.75 -10.80
CA GLU A 48 -23.28 0.35 -12.08
C GLU A 48 -22.40 0.75 -13.27
N LYS A 49 -21.86 1.96 -13.26
CA LYS A 49 -20.95 2.44 -14.32
C LYS A 49 -19.64 1.66 -14.37
N ILE A 50 -19.08 1.32 -13.20
CA ILE A 50 -17.89 0.48 -13.10
C ILE A 50 -18.16 -0.89 -13.70
N GLN A 51 -19.25 -1.54 -13.31
CA GLN A 51 -19.62 -2.86 -13.80
C GLN A 51 -19.85 -2.86 -15.32
N ALA A 52 -20.50 -1.82 -15.85
CA ALA A 52 -20.67 -1.67 -17.29
C ALA A 52 -19.33 -1.58 -18.03
N LYS A 53 -18.39 -0.79 -17.50
CA LYS A 53 -17.04 -0.63 -18.09
C LYS A 53 -16.15 -1.88 -17.95
N ILE A 54 -16.34 -2.66 -16.91
CA ILE A 54 -15.69 -3.99 -16.79
C ILE A 54 -16.29 -4.95 -17.82
N GLY A 55 -17.62 -4.93 -17.99
CA GLY A 55 -18.34 -5.81 -18.91
C GLY A 55 -18.03 -5.55 -20.39
N ASP A 56 -17.77 -4.30 -20.77
CA ASP A 56 -17.40 -3.92 -22.14
C ASP A 56 -15.86 -3.93 -22.38
N GLY A 57 -15.08 -4.27 -21.35
CA GLY A 57 -13.61 -4.36 -21.43
C GLY A 57 -12.88 -3.02 -21.42
N SER A 58 -13.57 -1.88 -21.23
CA SER A 58 -12.95 -0.55 -21.16
C SER A 58 -12.29 -0.27 -19.82
N LEU A 59 -12.50 -1.11 -18.80
CA LEU A 59 -11.90 -1.02 -17.48
C LEU A 59 -11.23 -2.34 -17.10
N GLU A 60 -9.93 -2.29 -16.83
CA GLU A 60 -9.16 -3.39 -16.27
C GLU A 60 -8.91 -3.14 -14.78
N PRO A 61 -9.63 -3.81 -13.85
CA PRO A 61 -9.52 -3.55 -12.41
C PRO A 61 -8.12 -3.80 -11.81
N SER A 62 -7.32 -4.65 -12.47
CA SER A 62 -5.94 -4.95 -12.06
C SER A 62 -4.93 -3.85 -12.40
N LYS A 63 -5.32 -2.86 -13.22
CA LYS A 63 -4.44 -1.77 -13.66
C LYS A 63 -4.88 -0.44 -13.05
N PRO A 64 -4.07 0.17 -12.15
CA PRO A 64 -4.40 1.47 -11.53
C PRO A 64 -4.69 2.57 -12.56
N GLU A 65 -3.93 2.63 -13.65
CA GLU A 65 -4.13 3.64 -14.69
C GLU A 65 -5.50 3.51 -15.37
N SER A 66 -5.96 2.27 -15.60
CA SER A 66 -7.30 2.00 -16.18
C SER A 66 -8.40 2.47 -15.22
N MET A 67 -8.24 2.22 -13.93
CA MET A 67 -9.15 2.70 -12.88
C MET A 67 -9.21 4.22 -12.83
N LEU A 68 -8.05 4.90 -12.79
CA LEU A 68 -7.97 6.36 -12.76
C LEU A 68 -8.67 6.99 -13.99
N ALA A 69 -8.36 6.48 -15.18
CA ALA A 69 -8.95 6.99 -16.42
C ALA A 69 -10.48 6.79 -16.46
N ALA A 70 -10.97 5.63 -15.99
CA ALA A 70 -12.38 5.31 -16.04
C ALA A 70 -13.22 6.04 -14.98
N LEU A 71 -12.66 6.30 -13.79
CA LEU A 71 -13.38 6.84 -12.64
C LEU A 71 -13.21 8.35 -12.46
N GLY A 72 -12.10 8.95 -12.94
CA GLY A 72 -11.78 10.35 -12.65
C GLY A 72 -12.89 11.33 -13.01
N LYS A 73 -13.51 11.19 -14.18
CA LYS A 73 -14.62 12.05 -14.60
C LYS A 73 -15.88 11.86 -13.75
N GLU A 74 -16.21 10.60 -13.45
CA GLU A 74 -17.40 10.27 -12.66
C GLU A 74 -17.23 10.73 -11.22
N ALA A 75 -16.07 10.45 -10.63
CA ALA A 75 -15.71 10.89 -9.28
C ALA A 75 -15.76 12.42 -9.17
N LYS A 76 -15.23 13.15 -10.14
CA LYS A 76 -15.27 14.61 -10.14
C LYS A 76 -16.69 15.14 -10.08
N GLY A 77 -17.60 14.58 -10.88
CA GLY A 77 -19.03 14.94 -10.83
C GLY A 77 -19.68 14.65 -9.48
N ILE A 78 -19.30 13.54 -8.82
CA ILE A 78 -19.77 13.22 -7.44
C ILE A 78 -19.22 14.25 -6.44
N LEU A 79 -17.92 14.59 -6.53
CA LEU A 79 -17.32 15.60 -5.64
C LEU A 79 -17.97 16.98 -5.80
N GLU A 80 -18.31 17.39 -7.01
CA GLU A 80 -19.04 18.64 -7.28
C GLU A 80 -20.43 18.65 -6.63
N ARG A 81 -21.22 17.57 -6.79
CA ARG A 81 -22.55 17.44 -6.12
C ARG A 81 -22.42 17.35 -4.61
N SER A 82 -21.40 16.66 -4.10
CA SER A 82 -21.10 16.59 -2.67
C SER A 82 -20.77 17.98 -2.09
N ALA A 83 -20.00 18.79 -2.82
CA ALA A 83 -19.67 20.15 -2.43
C ALA A 83 -20.93 21.04 -2.34
N GLU A 84 -21.90 20.88 -3.25
CA GLU A 84 -23.18 21.57 -3.17
C GLU A 84 -24.01 21.10 -1.97
N LEU A 85 -24.13 19.76 -1.74
CA LEU A 85 -24.79 19.23 -0.57
C LEU A 85 -24.17 19.77 0.73
N ARG A 86 -22.84 19.78 0.82
CA ARG A 86 -22.10 20.27 1.98
C ARG A 86 -22.49 21.69 2.41
N LYS A 87 -22.82 22.57 1.47
CA LYS A 87 -23.26 23.94 1.76
C LYS A 87 -24.60 23.99 2.48
N THR A 88 -25.45 22.99 2.29
CA THR A 88 -26.78 22.89 2.90
C THR A 88 -26.77 22.25 4.29
N LEU A 89 -25.73 21.47 4.63
CA LEU A 89 -25.62 20.78 5.89
C LEU A 89 -25.33 21.75 7.03
N LYS A 90 -26.08 21.64 8.12
CA LYS A 90 -25.91 22.49 9.32
C LYS A 90 -25.05 21.81 10.38
N GLU A 91 -25.23 20.52 10.54
CA GLU A 91 -24.58 19.72 11.57
C GLU A 91 -23.12 19.42 11.24
N PRO A 92 -22.15 19.68 12.15
CA PRO A 92 -20.74 19.39 11.92
C PRO A 92 -20.45 17.93 11.60
N GLY A 93 -21.13 16.97 12.25
CA GLY A 93 -20.99 15.54 12.02
C GLY A 93 -21.33 15.13 10.59
N GLN A 94 -22.42 15.67 10.04
CA GLN A 94 -22.81 15.43 8.63
C GLN A 94 -21.75 15.90 7.66
N ARG A 95 -21.18 17.09 7.89
CA ARG A 95 -20.09 17.63 7.05
C ARG A 95 -18.86 16.76 7.13
N LEU A 96 -18.50 16.30 8.32
CA LEU A 96 -17.34 15.45 8.53
C LEU A 96 -17.47 14.12 7.75
N ILE A 97 -18.61 13.43 7.87
CA ILE A 97 -18.87 12.17 7.15
C ILE A 97 -18.75 12.40 5.64
N LEU A 98 -19.41 13.44 5.11
CA LEU A 98 -19.36 13.75 3.69
C LEU A 98 -17.94 14.04 3.23
N ASP A 99 -17.19 14.87 3.97
CA ASP A 99 -15.83 15.23 3.63
C ASP A 99 -14.88 14.02 3.65
N MET A 100 -15.04 13.08 4.60
CA MET A 100 -14.28 11.82 4.65
C MET A 100 -14.50 10.98 3.40
N GLU A 101 -15.74 10.83 2.97
CA GLU A 101 -16.08 10.08 1.76
C GLU A 101 -15.56 10.78 0.50
N MET A 102 -15.62 12.10 0.45
CA MET A 102 -15.06 12.89 -0.66
C MET A 102 -13.55 12.73 -0.77
N VAL A 103 -12.82 12.78 0.35
CA VAL A 103 -11.35 12.52 0.37
C VAL A 103 -11.05 11.09 -0.08
N THR A 104 -11.86 10.13 0.37
CA THR A 104 -11.74 8.73 -0.02
C THR A 104 -11.91 8.57 -1.54
N LEU A 105 -13.00 9.06 -2.09
CA LEU A 105 -13.30 8.99 -3.53
C LEU A 105 -12.27 9.75 -4.36
N GLY A 106 -11.94 10.97 -3.95
CA GLY A 106 -10.97 11.82 -4.65
C GLY A 106 -9.58 11.19 -4.73
N SER A 107 -9.10 10.62 -3.62
CA SER A 107 -7.79 9.96 -3.58
C SER A 107 -7.75 8.67 -4.40
N GLN A 108 -8.83 7.87 -4.40
CA GLN A 108 -8.94 6.67 -5.25
C GLN A 108 -9.01 6.99 -6.75
N SER A 109 -9.49 8.18 -7.08
CA SER A 109 -9.67 8.64 -8.46
C SER A 109 -8.55 9.58 -8.94
N GLY A 110 -7.50 9.77 -8.14
CA GLY A 110 -6.35 10.62 -8.49
C GLY A 110 -6.64 12.11 -8.49
N LEU A 111 -7.76 12.56 -7.89
CA LEU A 111 -8.20 13.95 -7.85
C LEU A 111 -7.54 14.71 -6.69
N MET A 112 -6.22 14.89 -6.79
CA MET A 112 -5.42 15.48 -5.72
C MET A 112 -5.78 16.95 -5.39
N PRO A 113 -6.00 17.84 -6.37
CA PRO A 113 -6.39 19.22 -6.07
C PRO A 113 -7.69 19.30 -5.25
N GLU A 114 -8.68 18.48 -5.59
CA GLU A 114 -9.97 18.41 -4.91
C GLU A 114 -9.80 17.89 -3.46
N VAL A 115 -8.95 16.87 -3.28
CA VAL A 115 -8.63 16.32 -1.95
C VAL A 115 -7.92 17.36 -1.08
N ILE A 116 -6.93 18.07 -1.63
CA ILE A 116 -6.21 19.16 -0.93
C ILE A 116 -7.20 20.24 -0.48
N ALA A 117 -8.10 20.66 -1.34
CA ALA A 117 -9.09 21.69 -1.03
C ALA A 117 -10.03 21.27 0.11
N ILE A 118 -10.41 19.99 0.17
CA ILE A 118 -11.27 19.46 1.25
C ILE A 118 -10.48 19.42 2.57
N ILE A 119 -9.32 18.78 2.58
CA ILE A 119 -8.47 18.59 3.77
C ILE A 119 -7.97 19.93 4.31
N GLY A 120 -7.65 20.89 3.44
CA GLY A 120 -7.17 22.22 3.82
C GLY A 120 -8.16 23.00 4.69
N ASN A 121 -9.45 22.70 4.57
CA ASN A 121 -10.51 23.32 5.37
C ASN A 121 -10.76 22.63 6.72
N TRP A 122 -10.12 21.50 6.99
CA TRP A 122 -10.32 20.76 8.24
C TRP A 122 -9.43 21.25 9.37
N LYS A 123 -9.88 21.02 10.60
CA LYS A 123 -9.14 21.27 11.84
C LYS A 123 -9.30 20.07 12.78
N GLY A 124 -8.25 19.80 13.58
CA GLY A 124 -8.23 18.73 14.57
C GLY A 124 -7.61 17.42 14.08
N ASP A 125 -7.61 16.43 14.96
CA ASP A 125 -6.85 15.17 14.83
C ASP A 125 -7.24 14.35 13.59
N MET A 126 -8.51 14.38 13.20
CA MET A 126 -8.99 13.68 12.00
C MET A 126 -8.33 14.17 10.70
N ARG A 127 -7.93 15.46 10.65
CA ARG A 127 -7.25 16.01 9.48
C ARG A 127 -5.91 15.32 9.23
N GLU A 128 -5.13 15.10 10.27
CA GLU A 128 -3.82 14.45 10.17
C GLU A 128 -3.93 13.02 9.63
N ALA A 129 -4.85 12.23 10.21
CA ALA A 129 -5.13 10.87 9.75
C ALA A 129 -5.58 10.83 8.28
N MET A 130 -6.41 11.78 7.84
CA MET A 130 -6.90 11.83 6.47
C MET A 130 -5.83 12.26 5.46
N ILE A 131 -4.88 13.13 5.83
CA ILE A 131 -3.72 13.44 4.99
C ILE A 131 -2.91 12.16 4.73
N ILE A 132 -2.60 11.39 5.79
CA ILE A 132 -1.85 10.14 5.65
C ILE A 132 -2.62 9.12 4.80
N THR A 133 -3.93 8.96 5.04
CA THR A 133 -4.77 8.03 4.27
C THR A 133 -4.81 8.42 2.78
N ALA A 134 -4.97 9.70 2.47
CA ALA A 134 -4.95 10.18 1.09
C ALA A 134 -3.57 9.94 0.43
N ALA A 135 -2.46 10.22 1.14
CA ALA A 135 -1.11 9.98 0.66
C ALA A 135 -0.87 8.50 0.31
N GLN A 136 -1.28 7.59 1.18
CA GLN A 136 -1.15 6.14 0.95
C GLN A 136 -1.95 5.69 -0.29
N ARG A 137 -3.16 6.23 -0.48
CA ARG A 137 -3.99 5.92 -1.64
C ARG A 137 -3.40 6.46 -2.94
N PHE A 138 -2.92 7.70 -2.95
CA PHE A 138 -2.23 8.26 -4.11
C PHE A 138 -0.98 7.44 -4.47
N GLN A 139 -0.20 7.03 -3.50
CA GLN A 139 0.96 6.16 -3.71
C GLN A 139 0.55 4.81 -4.31
N MET A 140 -0.47 4.14 -3.75
CA MET A 140 -0.98 2.87 -4.25
C MET A 140 -1.49 2.97 -5.69
N MET A 141 -2.14 4.09 -6.04
CA MET A 141 -2.64 4.38 -7.39
C MET A 141 -1.55 4.94 -8.32
N LYS A 142 -0.29 5.05 -7.85
CA LYS A 142 0.85 5.63 -8.59
C LYS A 142 0.61 7.06 -9.08
N VAL A 143 -0.21 7.82 -8.35
CA VAL A 143 -0.45 9.25 -8.63
C VAL A 143 0.71 10.07 -8.04
N PRO A 144 1.45 10.84 -8.86
CA PRO A 144 2.53 11.68 -8.35
C PRO A 144 1.99 12.74 -7.38
N MET A 145 2.61 12.83 -6.20
CA MET A 145 2.25 13.86 -5.23
C MET A 145 2.77 15.23 -5.67
N THR A 146 1.94 16.26 -5.51
CA THR A 146 2.28 17.65 -5.84
C THR A 146 3.00 18.34 -4.67
N GLU A 147 3.63 19.48 -4.95
CA GLU A 147 4.26 20.31 -3.92
C GLU A 147 3.26 20.78 -2.84
N ASP A 148 2.02 21.06 -3.24
CA ASP A 148 0.95 21.43 -2.30
C ASP A 148 0.60 20.28 -1.34
N PHE A 149 0.56 19.03 -1.85
CA PHE A 149 0.33 17.88 -0.99
C PHE A 149 1.53 17.60 -0.09
N ASP A 150 2.75 17.82 -0.59
CA ASP A 150 3.98 17.73 0.21
C ASP A 150 4.00 18.77 1.34
N ALA A 151 3.43 19.95 1.13
CA ALA A 151 3.29 20.95 2.19
C ALA A 151 2.38 20.44 3.32
N LEU A 152 1.26 19.77 3.00
CA LEU A 152 0.41 19.12 4.00
C LEU A 152 1.16 18.04 4.79
N LEU A 153 1.95 17.17 4.12
CA LEU A 153 2.76 16.16 4.79
C LEU A 153 3.85 16.78 5.68
N LYS A 154 4.46 17.91 5.28
CA LYS A 154 5.45 18.63 6.09
C LYS A 154 4.84 19.21 7.36
N GLU A 155 3.60 19.71 7.32
CA GLU A 155 2.89 20.16 8.52
C GLU A 155 2.82 19.06 9.59
N LEU A 156 2.63 17.79 9.16
CA LEU A 156 2.50 16.63 10.06
C LEU A 156 3.80 16.28 10.80
N GLN A 157 4.96 16.82 10.38
CA GLN A 157 6.22 16.64 11.12
C GLN A 157 6.20 17.30 12.51
N SER A 158 5.23 18.17 12.78
CA SER A 158 5.00 18.79 14.09
C SER A 158 3.81 18.20 14.84
N SER A 159 3.25 17.09 14.38
CA SER A 159 2.16 16.39 15.09
C SER A 159 2.62 15.91 16.47
N LYS A 160 1.68 15.84 17.41
CA LYS A 160 1.88 15.23 18.72
C LYS A 160 1.86 13.71 18.68
N ASP A 161 1.29 13.15 17.62
CA ASP A 161 1.24 11.71 17.38
C ASP A 161 2.49 11.26 16.62
N GLN A 162 3.35 10.52 17.30
CA GLN A 162 4.60 10.00 16.73
C GLN A 162 4.36 9.10 15.51
N GLN A 163 3.26 8.36 15.46
CA GLN A 163 2.92 7.50 14.32
C GLN A 163 2.60 8.34 13.08
N ILE A 164 1.92 9.47 13.26
CA ILE A 164 1.66 10.44 12.18
C ILE A 164 2.97 11.06 11.67
N VAL A 165 3.87 11.47 12.57
CA VAL A 165 5.19 12.03 12.20
C VAL A 165 5.98 11.04 11.37
N GLU A 166 6.07 9.79 11.81
CA GLU A 166 6.79 8.73 11.09
C GLU A 166 6.15 8.40 9.74
N ALA A 167 4.81 8.31 9.69
CA ALA A 167 4.09 8.06 8.44
C ALA A 167 4.32 9.20 7.43
N ALA A 168 4.21 10.44 7.85
CA ALA A 168 4.47 11.60 7.00
C ALA A 168 5.93 11.64 6.53
N GLY A 169 6.88 11.34 7.42
CA GLY A 169 8.30 11.23 7.08
C GLY A 169 8.56 10.20 5.99
N ARG A 170 7.94 9.02 6.09
CA ARG A 170 7.99 8.00 5.04
C ARG A 170 7.42 8.52 3.71
N MET A 171 6.24 9.15 3.75
CA MET A 171 5.59 9.68 2.54
C MET A 171 6.40 10.80 1.87
N LEU A 172 7.16 11.58 2.64
CA LEU A 172 8.06 12.61 2.12
C LEU A 172 9.38 12.04 1.57
N ASN A 173 9.77 10.83 1.98
CA ASN A 173 11.02 10.23 1.53
C ASN A 173 10.92 9.77 0.06
N PRO A 174 11.77 10.29 -0.82
CA PRO A 174 11.72 9.94 -2.25
C PRO A 174 11.90 8.45 -2.53
N PHE A 175 12.60 7.69 -1.68
CA PHE A 175 12.76 6.25 -1.82
C PHE A 175 11.41 5.52 -1.75
N PHE A 176 10.58 5.85 -0.75
CA PHE A 176 9.29 5.16 -0.58
C PHE A 176 8.24 5.57 -1.63
N ARG A 177 8.42 6.72 -2.27
CA ARG A 177 7.52 7.17 -3.34
C ARG A 177 7.76 6.48 -4.66
N SER A 178 9.03 6.32 -5.01
CA SER A 178 9.46 5.72 -6.26
C SER A 178 10.87 5.15 -6.04
N PRO A 179 10.98 3.90 -5.63
CA PRO A 179 12.27 3.31 -5.29
C PRO A 179 13.16 3.04 -6.51
N GLU A 180 12.57 2.86 -7.70
CA GLU A 180 13.29 2.49 -8.91
C GLU A 180 14.40 3.52 -9.24
N GLY A 181 15.59 3.02 -9.56
CA GLY A 181 16.79 3.82 -9.86
C GLY A 181 17.48 4.44 -8.64
N LYS A 182 16.91 4.31 -7.44
CA LYS A 182 17.49 4.85 -6.20
C LYS A 182 18.29 3.78 -5.46
N ALA A 183 19.28 4.23 -4.68
CA ALA A 183 20.02 3.36 -3.79
C ALA A 183 19.07 2.78 -2.72
N PHE A 184 19.09 1.45 -2.57
CA PHE A 184 18.38 0.78 -1.49
C PHE A 184 19.03 1.18 -0.14
N PRO A 185 18.27 1.58 0.87
CA PRO A 185 18.83 1.95 2.16
C PRO A 185 19.60 0.78 2.78
N GLU A 186 20.72 1.07 3.47
CA GLU A 186 21.50 0.02 4.14
C GLU A 186 20.66 -0.66 5.25
N PHE A 187 20.91 -1.95 5.46
CA PHE A 187 20.27 -2.69 6.56
C PHE A 187 20.71 -2.12 7.91
N PRO A 188 19.83 -2.13 8.93
CA PRO A 188 20.19 -1.69 10.26
C PRO A 188 21.44 -2.42 10.78
N ALA A 189 22.38 -1.66 11.35
CA ALA A 189 23.67 -2.18 11.79
C ALA A 189 23.53 -3.31 12.85
N GLY A 190 24.46 -4.27 12.82
CA GLY A 190 24.52 -5.36 13.78
C GLY A 190 23.52 -6.49 13.57
N LYS A 191 22.74 -6.45 12.50
CA LYS A 191 21.81 -7.54 12.16
C LYS A 191 22.55 -8.69 11.49
N LYS A 192 22.08 -9.91 11.78
CA LYS A 192 22.66 -11.14 11.22
C LYS A 192 21.59 -12.03 10.62
N THR A 193 21.94 -12.69 9.55
CA THR A 193 21.14 -13.77 8.97
C THR A 193 21.23 -15.03 9.86
N ILE A 194 20.29 -15.96 9.67
CA ILE A 194 20.19 -17.19 10.48
C ILE A 194 21.42 -18.10 10.38
N ASP A 195 22.25 -17.93 9.34
CA ASP A 195 23.55 -18.56 9.16
C ASP A 195 24.71 -17.86 9.94
N GLY A 196 24.38 -16.84 10.74
CA GLY A 196 25.31 -16.10 11.59
C GLY A 196 26.14 -15.01 10.88
N LYS A 197 25.95 -14.83 9.58
CA LYS A 197 26.66 -13.79 8.79
C LYS A 197 25.98 -12.44 8.92
N ASP A 198 26.75 -11.38 8.75
CA ASP A 198 26.21 -10.02 8.82
C ASP A 198 25.20 -9.76 7.69
N LEU A 199 24.10 -9.11 8.03
CA LEU A 199 23.11 -8.61 7.10
C LEU A 199 23.52 -7.18 6.73
N ASN A 200 24.18 -7.02 5.61
CA ASN A 200 24.56 -5.73 5.03
C ASN A 200 24.62 -5.84 3.49
N LEU A 201 24.46 -4.73 2.78
CA LEU A 201 24.49 -4.71 1.31
C LEU A 201 25.87 -5.05 0.75
N ALA A 202 26.94 -4.76 1.49
CA ALA A 202 28.31 -5.04 1.04
C ALA A 202 28.56 -6.54 0.80
N ARG A 203 27.86 -7.43 1.54
CA ARG A 203 27.90 -8.88 1.34
C ARG A 203 27.44 -9.30 -0.06
N PHE A 204 26.55 -8.53 -0.66
CA PHE A 204 25.92 -8.85 -1.94
C PHE A 204 26.45 -8.00 -3.10
N LYS A 205 27.48 -7.17 -2.85
CA LYS A 205 28.04 -6.27 -3.88
C LYS A 205 28.45 -7.04 -5.13
N GLY A 206 28.08 -6.52 -6.29
CA GLY A 206 28.35 -7.12 -7.58
C GLY A 206 27.35 -8.20 -8.02
N LYS A 207 26.39 -8.54 -7.15
CA LYS A 207 25.30 -9.47 -7.48
C LYS A 207 23.99 -8.70 -7.73
N VAL A 208 23.13 -9.24 -8.57
CA VAL A 208 21.72 -8.85 -8.62
C VAL A 208 21.04 -9.46 -7.38
N LEU A 209 20.50 -8.63 -6.51
CA LEU A 209 19.95 -9.04 -5.22
C LEU A 209 18.42 -8.88 -5.17
N LEU A 210 17.71 -9.94 -4.82
CA LEU A 210 16.31 -9.85 -4.41
C LEU A 210 16.23 -9.72 -2.88
N VAL A 211 15.66 -8.63 -2.39
CA VAL A 211 15.28 -8.48 -0.98
C VAL A 211 13.81 -8.83 -0.88
N ASP A 212 13.49 -9.91 -0.15
CA ASP A 212 12.13 -10.46 -0.02
C ASP A 212 11.65 -10.37 1.43
N PHE A 213 10.62 -9.57 1.68
CA PHE A 213 9.94 -9.45 2.97
C PHE A 213 8.74 -10.41 2.98
N TRP A 214 8.80 -11.44 3.82
CA TRP A 214 7.87 -12.58 3.75
C TRP A 214 7.62 -13.24 5.12
N ALA A 215 6.75 -14.24 5.16
CA ALA A 215 6.58 -15.12 6.33
C ALA A 215 5.98 -16.48 5.94
N THR A 216 6.19 -17.49 6.79
CA THR A 216 5.65 -18.85 6.58
C THR A 216 4.13 -18.90 6.74
N TRP A 217 3.54 -18.03 7.56
CA TRP A 217 2.10 -17.91 7.79
C TRP A 217 1.37 -17.07 6.72
N CYS A 218 2.09 -16.47 5.77
CA CYS A 218 1.53 -15.59 4.73
C CYS A 218 1.17 -16.42 3.47
N PRO A 219 -0.12 -16.66 3.15
CA PRO A 219 -0.49 -17.48 2.01
C PRO A 219 0.02 -16.99 0.65
N PRO A 220 -0.05 -15.66 0.31
CA PRO A 220 0.51 -15.18 -0.93
C PRO A 220 2.05 -15.29 -0.99
N CYS A 221 2.76 -15.16 0.16
CA CYS A 221 4.21 -15.39 0.20
C CYS A 221 4.55 -16.84 -0.14
N ARG A 222 3.80 -17.78 0.44
CA ARG A 222 4.00 -19.22 0.18
C ARG A 222 3.79 -19.61 -1.27
N ALA A 223 2.88 -18.94 -1.96
CA ALA A 223 2.63 -19.16 -3.39
C ALA A 223 3.84 -18.78 -4.28
N GLU A 224 4.62 -17.77 -3.85
CA GLU A 224 5.82 -17.33 -4.57
C GLU A 224 7.05 -18.24 -4.34
N VAL A 225 7.09 -19.05 -3.28
CA VAL A 225 8.29 -19.84 -2.90
C VAL A 225 8.73 -20.80 -4.00
N GLY A 226 7.83 -21.59 -4.58
CA GLY A 226 8.16 -22.53 -5.66
C GLY A 226 8.78 -21.85 -6.88
N PRO A 227 8.15 -20.81 -7.44
CA PRO A 227 8.75 -19.96 -8.48
C PRO A 227 10.11 -19.40 -8.08
N LEU A 228 10.26 -18.83 -6.86
CA LEU A 228 11.53 -18.28 -6.38
C LEU A 228 12.65 -19.32 -6.31
N VAL A 229 12.38 -20.52 -5.80
CA VAL A 229 13.35 -21.64 -5.76
C VAL A 229 13.80 -22.02 -7.17
N THR A 230 12.87 -22.09 -8.12
CA THR A 230 13.19 -22.40 -9.52
C THR A 230 14.11 -21.35 -10.13
N VAL A 231 13.75 -20.08 -9.98
CA VAL A 231 14.53 -18.93 -10.48
C VAL A 231 15.88 -18.84 -9.79
N TYR A 232 15.94 -19.02 -8.48
CA TYR A 232 17.19 -19.01 -7.72
C TYR A 232 18.18 -20.07 -8.25
N ASN A 233 17.74 -21.32 -8.38
CA ASN A 233 18.58 -22.40 -8.90
C ASN A 233 19.07 -22.16 -10.33
N LYS A 234 18.29 -21.46 -11.17
CA LYS A 234 18.68 -21.11 -12.54
C LYS A 234 19.74 -20.01 -12.61
N TYR A 235 19.73 -19.05 -11.65
CA TYR A 235 20.54 -17.83 -11.74
C TYR A 235 21.57 -17.63 -10.63
N LYS A 236 21.58 -18.40 -9.53
CA LYS A 236 22.53 -18.23 -8.41
C LYS A 236 23.99 -18.25 -8.85
N ASP A 237 24.34 -19.15 -9.78
CA ASP A 237 25.70 -19.26 -10.33
C ASP A 237 26.02 -18.20 -11.39
N LYS A 238 25.02 -17.42 -11.82
CA LYS A 238 25.17 -16.31 -12.75
C LYS A 238 25.21 -14.93 -12.06
N GLY A 239 25.30 -14.90 -10.73
CA GLY A 239 25.40 -13.66 -9.98
C GLY A 239 24.09 -13.14 -9.44
N PHE A 240 23.06 -13.98 -9.32
CA PHE A 240 21.83 -13.68 -8.61
C PHE A 240 21.91 -14.16 -7.16
N GLU A 241 21.31 -13.39 -6.25
CA GLU A 241 21.17 -13.77 -4.84
C GLU A 241 19.82 -13.31 -4.31
N ILE A 242 19.33 -13.97 -3.27
CA ILE A 242 18.14 -13.60 -2.52
C ILE A 242 18.53 -13.39 -1.05
N VAL A 243 17.91 -12.44 -0.36
CA VAL A 243 17.89 -12.35 1.09
C VAL A 243 16.43 -12.24 1.56
N GLY A 244 15.99 -13.22 2.35
CA GLY A 244 14.65 -13.23 2.95
C GLY A 244 14.65 -12.50 4.30
N ILE A 245 13.73 -11.58 4.49
CA ILE A 245 13.49 -10.91 5.77
C ILE A 245 12.18 -11.48 6.34
N SER A 246 12.30 -12.38 7.32
CA SER A 246 11.16 -13.11 7.86
C SER A 246 10.39 -12.28 8.90
N PHE A 247 9.07 -12.34 8.79
CA PHE A 247 8.10 -11.80 9.76
C PHE A 247 7.49 -12.92 10.62
N ASP A 248 8.18 -14.05 10.78
CA ASP A 248 7.75 -15.13 11.65
C ASP A 248 7.99 -14.81 13.12
N LYS A 249 7.21 -15.44 14.01
CA LYS A 249 7.41 -15.40 15.47
C LYS A 249 8.32 -16.52 15.95
N GLU A 250 8.13 -17.72 15.37
CA GLU A 250 8.79 -18.94 15.85
C GLU A 250 9.92 -19.32 14.89
N ARG A 251 11.13 -19.42 15.42
CA ARG A 251 12.31 -19.83 14.65
C ARG A 251 12.18 -21.24 14.08
N ALA A 252 11.57 -22.15 14.83
CA ALA A 252 11.39 -23.53 14.40
C ALA A 252 10.48 -23.65 13.17
N ASP A 253 9.43 -22.82 13.07
CA ASP A 253 8.54 -22.81 11.91
C ASP A 253 9.27 -22.31 10.68
N LEU A 254 10.07 -21.25 10.81
CA LEU A 254 10.90 -20.72 9.74
C LEU A 254 11.91 -21.78 9.25
N ASP A 255 12.69 -22.37 10.16
CA ASP A 255 13.74 -23.34 9.81
C ASP A 255 13.15 -24.56 9.11
N LYS A 256 12.03 -25.09 9.63
CA LYS A 256 11.30 -26.19 9.01
C LYS A 256 10.84 -25.85 7.60
N PHE A 257 10.19 -24.69 7.44
CA PHE A 257 9.65 -24.29 6.15
C PHE A 257 10.75 -24.05 5.11
N VAL A 258 11.83 -23.38 5.49
CA VAL A 258 13.01 -23.13 4.64
C VAL A 258 13.63 -24.44 4.17
N GLN A 259 13.79 -25.42 5.08
CA GLN A 259 14.34 -26.72 4.76
C GLN A 259 13.44 -27.53 3.83
N GLU A 260 12.14 -27.64 4.15
CA GLU A 260 11.17 -28.41 3.36
C GLU A 260 11.03 -27.88 1.93
N ASN A 261 11.13 -26.55 1.76
CA ASN A 261 11.00 -25.90 0.47
C ASN A 261 12.33 -25.61 -0.24
N LYS A 262 13.47 -26.05 0.33
CA LYS A 262 14.82 -25.89 -0.27
C LYS A 262 15.17 -24.43 -0.59
N MET A 263 14.84 -23.53 0.32
CA MET A 263 15.16 -22.11 0.22
C MET A 263 16.62 -21.89 0.67
N GLU A 264 17.59 -22.06 -0.25
CA GLU A 264 19.03 -22.12 0.06
C GLU A 264 19.67 -20.73 0.27
N TRP A 265 18.92 -19.64 0.11
CA TRP A 265 19.41 -18.28 0.31
C TRP A 265 19.37 -17.84 1.79
N PRO A 266 20.14 -16.81 2.16
CA PRO A 266 20.15 -16.31 3.54
C PRO A 266 18.82 -15.70 3.97
N HIS A 267 18.48 -15.92 5.25
CA HIS A 267 17.28 -15.34 5.87
C HIS A 267 17.67 -14.54 7.12
N TYR A 268 17.04 -13.40 7.31
CA TYR A 268 17.00 -12.68 8.58
C TYR A 268 15.75 -13.08 9.37
N PHE A 269 15.93 -13.21 10.69
CA PHE A 269 14.85 -13.52 11.61
C PHE A 269 15.14 -12.89 12.98
N ASP A 270 14.15 -12.24 13.59
CA ASP A 270 14.22 -11.70 14.94
C ASP A 270 13.06 -12.12 15.86
N GLY A 271 12.08 -12.86 15.36
CA GLY A 271 10.92 -13.35 16.11
C GLY A 271 9.89 -12.27 16.48
N LYS A 272 9.99 -11.07 15.92
CA LYS A 272 9.15 -9.92 16.31
C LYS A 272 7.94 -9.67 15.41
N HIS A 273 7.68 -10.53 14.44
CA HIS A 273 6.52 -10.41 13.55
C HIS A 273 6.47 -9.02 12.88
N TRP A 274 5.35 -8.29 13.01
CA TRP A 274 5.22 -6.93 12.47
C TRP A 274 6.08 -5.89 13.19
N GLU A 275 6.60 -6.20 14.37
CA GLU A 275 7.58 -5.39 15.10
C GLU A 275 9.04 -5.72 14.71
N ASN A 276 9.22 -6.44 13.59
CA ASN A 276 10.53 -6.77 13.02
C ASN A 276 11.41 -5.52 12.91
N GLU A 277 12.67 -5.64 13.38
CA GLU A 277 13.58 -4.48 13.47
C GLU A 277 14.11 -4.00 12.11
N VAL A 278 13.95 -4.78 11.05
CA VAL A 278 14.37 -4.43 9.69
C VAL A 278 13.22 -3.82 8.89
N GLY A 279 12.02 -4.39 8.98
CA GLY A 279 10.85 -3.99 8.20
C GLY A 279 10.50 -2.50 8.23
N PRO A 280 10.46 -1.86 9.42
CA PRO A 280 10.13 -0.43 9.54
C PRO A 280 11.08 0.50 8.78
N THR A 281 12.39 0.16 8.69
CA THR A 281 13.37 0.92 7.91
C THR A 281 12.95 1.09 6.46
N TYR A 282 12.22 0.11 5.92
CA TYR A 282 11.75 0.09 4.53
C TYR A 282 10.25 0.36 4.39
N GLY A 283 9.60 0.76 5.46
CA GLY A 283 8.18 1.10 5.46
C GLY A 283 7.27 -0.07 5.10
N ILE A 284 7.66 -1.31 5.44
CA ILE A 284 6.91 -2.52 5.08
C ILE A 284 5.59 -2.56 5.86
N GLN A 285 4.48 -2.45 5.14
CA GLN A 285 3.11 -2.48 5.70
C GLN A 285 2.34 -3.75 5.28
N SER A 286 2.85 -4.47 4.29
CA SER A 286 2.26 -5.73 3.81
C SER A 286 3.34 -6.65 3.28
N ILE A 287 3.08 -7.96 3.33
CA ILE A 287 3.92 -8.99 2.74
C ILE A 287 3.11 -9.86 1.75
N PRO A 288 3.72 -10.38 0.70
CA PRO A 288 5.11 -10.22 0.32
C PRO A 288 5.39 -8.83 -0.27
N THR A 289 6.55 -8.25 0.08
CA THR A 289 7.10 -7.06 -0.56
C THR A 289 8.51 -7.38 -1.04
N MET A 290 8.82 -7.05 -2.28
CA MET A 290 10.06 -7.45 -2.94
C MET A 290 10.74 -6.25 -3.60
N TYR A 291 12.07 -6.22 -3.52
CA TYR A 291 12.92 -5.25 -4.21
C TYR A 291 14.00 -6.00 -4.98
N LEU A 292 14.09 -5.80 -6.30
CA LEU A 292 15.22 -6.30 -7.09
C LEU A 292 16.27 -5.19 -7.21
N LEU A 293 17.49 -5.47 -6.79
CA LEU A 293 18.61 -4.54 -6.80
C LEU A 293 19.65 -4.95 -7.84
N ASP A 294 20.32 -3.97 -8.43
CA ASP A 294 21.50 -4.21 -9.25
C ASP A 294 22.76 -4.46 -8.40
N GLY A 295 23.90 -4.76 -9.04
CA GLY A 295 25.18 -5.02 -8.37
C GLY A 295 25.75 -3.84 -7.59
N GLU A 296 25.20 -2.63 -7.76
CA GLU A 296 25.55 -1.42 -7.01
C GLU A 296 24.57 -1.14 -5.85
N GLY A 297 23.51 -1.97 -5.71
CA GLY A 297 22.48 -1.81 -4.68
C GLY A 297 21.41 -0.78 -5.03
N LYS A 298 21.23 -0.43 -6.29
CA LYS A 298 20.11 0.40 -6.75
C LYS A 298 18.92 -0.46 -7.09
N VAL A 299 17.71 0.01 -6.76
CA VAL A 299 16.48 -0.69 -7.08
C VAL A 299 16.22 -0.68 -8.58
N ILE A 300 16.08 -1.88 -9.15
CA ILE A 300 15.69 -2.07 -10.55
C ILE A 300 14.18 -1.96 -10.67
N THR A 301 13.45 -2.74 -9.84
CA THR A 301 11.99 -2.76 -9.83
C THR A 301 11.44 -3.42 -8.54
N THR A 302 10.19 -3.15 -8.25
CA THR A 302 9.40 -3.80 -7.18
C THR A 302 8.28 -4.69 -7.74
N GLU A 303 8.05 -4.67 -9.05
CA GLU A 303 7.00 -5.45 -9.72
C GLU A 303 7.53 -6.80 -10.18
N LEU A 304 7.56 -7.79 -9.26
CA LEU A 304 8.30 -9.04 -9.45
C LEU A 304 7.42 -10.30 -9.47
N ARG A 305 6.12 -10.19 -9.19
CA ARG A 305 5.19 -11.31 -9.15
C ARG A 305 4.80 -11.82 -10.55
N ASP A 306 4.13 -12.96 -10.59
CA ASP A 306 3.55 -13.55 -11.82
C ASP A 306 4.59 -13.78 -12.92
N GLY A 307 5.79 -14.26 -12.55
CA GLY A 307 6.89 -14.56 -13.49
C GLY A 307 7.64 -13.33 -14.00
N LYS A 308 7.37 -12.15 -13.48
CA LYS A 308 8.09 -10.91 -13.86
C LYS A 308 9.55 -10.94 -13.39
N LEU A 309 9.85 -11.53 -12.21
CA LEU A 309 11.22 -11.67 -11.73
C LEU A 309 12.13 -12.35 -12.76
N GLU A 310 11.69 -13.50 -13.29
CA GLU A 310 12.51 -14.23 -14.27
C GLU A 310 12.76 -13.40 -15.53
N LYS A 311 11.75 -12.70 -16.03
CA LYS A 311 11.87 -11.82 -17.19
C LYS A 311 12.86 -10.68 -16.97
N GLU A 312 12.92 -10.11 -15.75
CA GLU A 312 13.92 -9.09 -15.43
C GLU A 312 15.33 -9.68 -15.36
N LEU A 313 15.49 -10.85 -14.73
CA LEU A 313 16.79 -11.53 -14.65
C LEU A 313 17.31 -11.95 -16.03
N GLU A 314 16.45 -12.39 -16.96
CA GLU A 314 16.82 -12.70 -18.34
C GLU A 314 17.41 -11.50 -19.11
N LYS A 315 16.97 -10.29 -18.78
CA LYS A 315 17.53 -9.06 -19.39
C LYS A 315 18.92 -8.72 -18.85
N ILE A 316 19.16 -9.03 -17.58
CA ILE A 316 20.34 -8.57 -16.82
C ILE A 316 21.44 -9.63 -16.78
N LEU A 317 21.07 -10.89 -16.53
CA LEU A 317 21.98 -12.04 -16.33
C LEU A 317 21.89 -12.98 -17.55
N LYS A 318 22.65 -12.64 -18.59
CA LYS A 318 22.73 -13.43 -19.82
C LYS A 318 23.62 -14.66 -19.68
#